data_b50e65f4914991c6e05fc8af05e8beea
#
_entry.id   b50e65f4914991c6e05fc8af05e8beea
#
_cell.length_a   1.000
_cell.length_b   1.000
_cell.length_c   1.000
_cell.angle_alpha   90.00
_cell.angle_beta   90.00
_cell.angle_gamma   90.00
#
_symmetry.space_group_name_H-M   'P 1'
#
loop_
_entity.id
_entity.type
_entity.pdbx_description
1 polymer ?
#
loop_
_entity_poly.entity_id
_entity_poly.type
_entity_poly.pdbx_seq_one_letter_code
_entity_poly.pdbx_strand_id
1 'polypeptide(L)'
;NIPGLDTISMHEIGAMARLGALTTSENVHPLIASAASKVASSLIRNNATLGGNICLDTRCFWFNQSEDWRRSIDWCHKEDCGTGSDCRVIPNQNTLCVATYQGDLAPSLMVLEGTIHIIGPNGPRSLPVDEFFQLDGITRNVLQEGEFVLKVTFPENAANRTGSYKKLRVRESWDFPEAGVASSWIPGDPSSLRVASTALESIPRSHHEEVDALGSSFSKEHISQLSEAIMKSIKPVNNTALPPRYRK
;
A
#
# COMPACT_ATOMS: atom_id res chain seq x y z
N ASN A 1 22.03 5.91 16.20
CA ASN A 1 21.78 4.75 15.32
C ASN A 1 21.08 3.66 16.13
N ILE A 2 19.93 3.19 15.65
CA ILE A 2 19.21 2.03 16.21
C ILE A 2 19.67 0.82 15.38
N PRO A 3 20.27 -0.22 16.00
CA PRO A 3 20.70 -1.41 15.27
C PRO A 3 19.53 -2.13 14.59
N GLY A 4 19.75 -2.70 13.41
CA GLY A 4 18.78 -3.51 12.69
C GLY A 4 17.76 -2.74 11.86
N LEU A 5 17.75 -1.39 11.88
CA LEU A 5 16.82 -0.60 11.08
C LEU A 5 17.02 -0.74 9.57
N ASP A 6 18.18 -1.16 9.12
CA ASP A 6 18.55 -1.34 7.70
C ASP A 6 18.76 -2.81 7.32
N THR A 7 18.42 -3.74 8.20
CA THR A 7 18.49 -5.19 7.94
C THR A 7 17.70 -5.56 6.68
N ILE A 8 18.28 -6.45 5.86
CA ILE A 8 17.61 -7.05 4.70
C ILE A 8 17.84 -8.56 4.74
N SER A 9 16.76 -9.30 4.97
CA SER A 9 16.74 -10.76 4.90
C SER A 9 15.39 -11.27 4.39
N MET A 10 15.30 -12.56 4.08
CA MET A 10 14.04 -13.21 3.65
C MET A 10 12.94 -13.13 4.70
N HIS A 11 13.30 -13.04 5.99
CA HIS A 11 12.35 -13.06 7.11
C HIS A 11 12.17 -11.71 7.80
N GLU A 12 13.04 -10.75 7.50
CA GLU A 12 13.02 -9.45 8.18
C GLU A 12 13.58 -8.35 7.29
N ILE A 13 12.86 -7.22 7.22
CA ILE A 13 13.33 -6.00 6.54
C ILE A 13 13.14 -4.82 7.50
N GLY A 14 14.24 -4.14 7.82
CA GLY A 14 14.23 -2.94 8.67
C GLY A 14 13.58 -1.74 7.98
N ALA A 15 12.97 -0.86 8.74
CA ALA A 15 12.24 0.29 8.20
C ALA A 15 13.13 1.27 7.43
N MET A 16 14.43 1.33 7.73
CA MET A 16 15.41 2.17 7.04
C MET A 16 16.10 1.46 5.86
N ALA A 17 15.77 0.20 5.57
CA ALA A 17 16.24 -0.50 4.39
C ALA A 17 15.90 0.31 3.13
N ARG A 18 16.90 0.64 2.32
CA ARG A 18 16.73 1.44 1.11
C ARG A 18 16.04 0.65 0.03
N LEU A 19 15.06 1.25 -0.64
CA LEU A 19 14.34 0.59 -1.72
C LEU A 19 15.28 0.17 -2.86
N GLY A 20 16.33 0.97 -3.13
CA GLY A 20 17.37 0.61 -4.10
C GLY A 20 18.07 -0.70 -3.73
N ALA A 21 18.41 -0.89 -2.45
CA ALA A 21 19.02 -2.13 -1.98
C ALA A 21 18.05 -3.33 -2.07
N LEU A 22 16.76 -3.13 -1.80
CA LEU A 22 15.75 -4.20 -1.96
C LEU A 22 15.64 -4.69 -3.41
N THR A 23 15.88 -3.81 -4.41
CA THR A 23 15.75 -4.20 -5.82
C THR A 23 16.86 -5.15 -6.30
N THR A 24 17.99 -5.20 -5.61
CA THR A 24 19.18 -5.94 -6.03
C THR A 24 19.62 -7.02 -5.05
N SER A 25 19.01 -7.08 -3.86
CA SER A 25 19.36 -8.06 -2.83
C SER A 25 18.82 -9.44 -3.17
N GLU A 26 19.67 -10.46 -3.10
CA GLU A 26 19.27 -11.87 -3.17
C GLU A 26 18.64 -12.37 -1.86
N ASN A 27 18.77 -11.58 -0.79
CA ASN A 27 18.22 -11.89 0.55
C ASN A 27 16.83 -11.29 0.78
N VAL A 28 16.12 -10.90 -0.26
CA VAL A 28 14.74 -10.41 -0.17
C VAL A 28 13.83 -11.21 -1.08
N HIS A 29 12.57 -11.37 -0.67
CA HIS A 29 11.59 -12.07 -1.48
C HIS A 29 11.43 -11.40 -2.87
N PRO A 30 11.46 -12.15 -3.99
CA PRO A 30 11.41 -11.59 -5.36
C PRO A 30 10.21 -10.66 -5.61
N LEU A 31 9.06 -10.93 -4.98
CA LEU A 31 7.87 -10.09 -5.05
C LEU A 31 8.13 -8.68 -4.49
N ILE A 32 8.82 -8.59 -3.34
CA ILE A 32 9.18 -7.30 -2.73
C ILE A 32 10.20 -6.56 -3.60
N ALA A 33 11.22 -7.25 -4.11
CA ALA A 33 12.18 -6.66 -5.05
C ALA A 33 11.48 -6.10 -6.30
N SER A 34 10.54 -6.86 -6.85
CA SER A 34 9.72 -6.45 -8.00
C SER A 34 8.90 -5.20 -7.68
N ALA A 35 8.18 -5.15 -6.56
CA ALA A 35 7.39 -3.98 -6.15
C ALA A 35 8.30 -2.76 -5.91
N ALA A 36 9.41 -2.93 -5.18
CA ALA A 36 10.39 -1.87 -4.95
C ALA A 36 10.93 -1.29 -6.27
N SER A 37 11.18 -2.13 -7.28
CA SER A 37 11.67 -1.69 -8.60
C SER A 37 10.70 -0.77 -9.34
N LYS A 38 9.39 -0.82 -9.03
CA LYS A 38 8.34 0.01 -9.63
C LYS A 38 8.18 1.38 -8.95
N VAL A 39 8.83 1.60 -7.81
CA VAL A 39 8.78 2.89 -7.10
C VAL A 39 9.63 3.91 -7.84
N ALA A 40 9.03 5.03 -8.24
CA ALA A 40 9.68 6.23 -8.78
C ALA A 40 10.85 5.94 -9.75
N SER A 41 12.03 6.54 -9.49
CA SER A 41 13.28 6.33 -10.23
C SER A 41 14.35 5.70 -9.34
N SER A 42 15.46 5.23 -9.93
CA SER A 42 16.61 4.69 -9.19
C SER A 42 17.18 5.70 -8.18
N LEU A 43 17.26 6.97 -8.56
CA LEU A 43 17.76 8.05 -7.67
C LEU A 43 16.87 8.21 -6.43
N ILE A 44 15.56 8.16 -6.60
CA ILE A 44 14.62 8.24 -5.47
C ILE A 44 14.73 6.97 -4.62
N ARG A 45 14.77 5.78 -5.21
CA ARG A 45 14.90 4.51 -4.48
C ARG A 45 16.18 4.41 -3.63
N ASN A 46 17.26 5.06 -4.05
CA ASN A 46 18.50 5.12 -3.28
C ASN A 46 18.36 5.91 -1.97
N ASN A 47 17.34 6.75 -1.84
CA ASN A 47 17.05 7.52 -0.63
C ASN A 47 15.76 7.07 0.08
N ALA A 48 14.78 6.62 -0.66
CA ALA A 48 13.53 6.09 -0.11
C ALA A 48 13.75 4.80 0.67
N THR A 49 12.97 4.60 1.73
CA THR A 49 13.07 3.45 2.64
C THR A 49 11.79 2.65 2.67
N LEU A 50 11.84 1.42 3.18
CA LEU A 50 10.67 0.57 3.41
C LEU A 50 9.64 1.29 4.30
N GLY A 51 10.06 1.77 5.47
CA GLY A 51 9.18 2.48 6.41
C GLY A 51 8.58 3.74 5.81
N GLY A 52 9.37 4.53 5.07
CA GLY A 52 8.87 5.71 4.37
C GLY A 52 7.83 5.39 3.29
N ASN A 53 7.93 4.24 2.61
CA ASN A 53 6.93 3.81 1.64
C ASN A 53 5.65 3.28 2.31
N ILE A 54 5.77 2.55 3.43
CA ILE A 54 4.62 2.08 4.21
C ILE A 54 3.85 3.26 4.81
N CYS A 55 4.56 4.22 5.40
CA CYS A 55 3.99 5.41 6.05
C CYS A 55 3.69 6.56 5.09
N LEU A 56 3.68 6.30 3.77
CA LEU A 56 3.41 7.32 2.76
C LEU A 56 2.09 8.04 3.05
N ASP A 57 2.10 9.37 2.87
CA ASP A 57 0.87 10.14 2.98
C ASP A 57 -0.07 9.86 1.80
N THR A 58 -1.37 9.90 2.06
CA THR A 58 -2.41 9.72 1.06
C THR A 58 -2.49 10.92 0.11
N ARG A 59 -2.86 10.68 -1.13
CA ARG A 59 -2.83 11.65 -2.22
C ARG A 59 -4.22 11.91 -2.79
N CYS A 60 -4.44 13.17 -3.18
CA CYS A 60 -5.67 13.62 -3.82
C CYS A 60 -5.36 14.86 -4.66
N PHE A 61 -5.93 15.00 -5.85
CA PHE A 61 -5.76 16.18 -6.69
C PHE A 61 -6.11 17.47 -5.98
N TRP A 62 -7.16 17.46 -5.16
CA TRP A 62 -7.62 18.63 -4.44
C TRP A 62 -6.71 19.04 -3.29
N PHE A 63 -5.96 18.09 -2.71
CA PHE A 63 -5.02 18.36 -1.63
C PHE A 63 -3.60 18.64 -2.14
N ASN A 64 -3.12 17.90 -3.15
CA ASN A 64 -1.74 17.98 -3.64
C ASN A 64 -1.54 19.14 -4.64
N GLN A 65 -1.94 20.33 -4.24
CA GLN A 65 -1.82 21.59 -5.00
C GLN A 65 -1.04 22.64 -4.19
N SER A 66 -0.72 23.77 -4.82
CA SER A 66 -0.13 24.92 -4.09
C SER A 66 -1.09 25.47 -3.05
N GLU A 67 -0.56 26.10 -2.02
CA GLU A 67 -1.37 26.73 -0.96
C GLU A 67 -2.36 27.75 -1.55
N ASP A 68 -1.91 28.62 -2.45
CA ASP A 68 -2.76 29.63 -3.08
C ASP A 68 -3.93 29.01 -3.84
N TRP A 69 -3.66 27.91 -4.56
CA TRP A 69 -4.72 27.18 -5.24
C TRP A 69 -5.73 26.57 -4.26
N ARG A 70 -5.24 25.91 -3.20
CA ARG A 70 -6.12 25.33 -2.17
C ARG A 70 -6.96 26.39 -1.47
N ARG A 71 -6.37 27.55 -1.19
CA ARG A 71 -7.08 28.72 -0.62
C ARG A 71 -8.18 29.20 -1.56
N SER A 72 -7.93 29.28 -2.87
CA SER A 72 -8.91 29.76 -3.85
C SER A 72 -10.17 28.90 -3.96
N ILE A 73 -10.10 27.62 -3.58
CA ILE A 73 -11.23 26.69 -3.56
C ILE A 73 -11.81 26.49 -2.15
N ASP A 74 -11.45 27.36 -1.20
CA ASP A 74 -11.87 27.24 0.20
C ASP A 74 -11.47 25.92 0.85
N TRP A 75 -10.24 25.46 0.56
CA TRP A 75 -9.59 24.26 1.13
C TRP A 75 -10.38 22.95 0.94
N CYS A 76 -9.94 21.88 1.57
CA CYS A 76 -10.68 20.64 1.77
C CYS A 76 -10.48 20.16 3.22
N HIS A 77 -11.28 19.24 3.71
CA HIS A 77 -11.23 18.85 5.11
C HIS A 77 -9.94 18.12 5.55
N LYS A 78 -9.09 17.69 4.62
CA LYS A 78 -7.74 17.19 4.94
C LYS A 78 -6.76 18.32 5.29
N GLU A 79 -7.12 19.56 5.02
CA GLU A 79 -6.25 20.70 5.29
C GLU A 79 -6.18 21.03 6.78
N ASP A 80 -4.98 21.23 7.29
CA ASP A 80 -4.69 21.52 8.71
C ASP A 80 -4.84 22.98 9.10
N CYS A 81 -5.16 23.89 8.16
CA CYS A 81 -5.52 25.27 8.49
C CYS A 81 -6.87 25.43 9.22
N GLY A 82 -7.65 24.37 9.34
CA GLY A 82 -8.91 24.33 10.09
C GLY A 82 -10.12 24.95 9.41
N THR A 83 -10.01 25.46 8.18
CA THR A 83 -11.11 26.10 7.45
C THR A 83 -11.81 25.21 6.46
N GLY A 84 -11.14 24.15 6.00
CA GLY A 84 -11.72 23.19 5.06
C GLY A 84 -12.73 22.27 5.74
N SER A 85 -14.02 22.49 5.52
CA SER A 85 -15.11 21.76 6.17
C SER A 85 -15.65 20.59 5.35
N ASP A 86 -15.31 20.51 4.05
CA ASP A 86 -15.94 19.54 3.15
C ASP A 86 -14.94 18.88 2.20
N CYS A 87 -15.24 17.64 1.82
CA CYS A 87 -14.47 16.89 0.84
C CYS A 87 -14.80 17.35 -0.58
N ARG A 88 -13.80 17.79 -1.34
CA ARG A 88 -13.99 18.25 -2.73
C ARG A 88 -14.24 17.11 -3.73
N VAL A 89 -13.94 15.86 -3.33
CA VAL A 89 -14.20 14.66 -4.13
C VAL A 89 -15.62 14.16 -3.93
N ILE A 90 -16.09 14.14 -2.68
CA ILE A 90 -17.41 13.66 -2.27
C ILE A 90 -18.04 14.74 -1.36
N PRO A 91 -18.58 15.81 -1.94
CA PRO A 91 -19.18 16.91 -1.17
C PRO A 91 -20.40 16.45 -0.35
N ASN A 92 -20.57 17.06 0.81
CA ASN A 92 -21.73 16.87 1.72
C ASN A 92 -21.92 15.44 2.25
N GLN A 93 -20.89 14.59 2.21
CA GLN A 93 -21.11 13.18 2.53
C GLN A 93 -20.35 12.67 3.72
N ASN A 94 -19.26 13.32 4.18
CA ASN A 94 -18.38 12.51 5.00
C ASN A 94 -17.45 13.28 5.93
N THR A 95 -17.27 12.71 7.10
CA THR A 95 -16.21 13.05 8.05
C THR A 95 -14.87 12.41 7.67
N LEU A 96 -14.84 11.39 6.78
CA LEU A 96 -13.64 10.69 6.38
C LEU A 96 -13.02 11.27 5.10
N CYS A 97 -11.70 11.33 5.05
CA CYS A 97 -10.98 11.72 3.85
C CYS A 97 -10.81 10.54 2.90
N VAL A 98 -11.15 10.75 1.62
CA VAL A 98 -11.00 9.73 0.56
C VAL A 98 -9.68 9.86 -0.23
N ALA A 99 -8.70 10.63 0.28
CA ALA A 99 -7.37 10.68 -0.34
C ALA A 99 -6.76 9.28 -0.41
N THR A 100 -6.18 8.95 -1.56
CA THR A 100 -5.79 7.58 -1.91
C THR A 100 -4.40 7.25 -1.37
N TYR A 101 -4.25 6.09 -0.72
CA TYR A 101 -2.94 5.52 -0.41
C TYR A 101 -2.30 4.95 -1.69
N GLN A 102 -1.09 5.38 -2.01
CA GLN A 102 -0.41 5.02 -3.26
C GLN A 102 0.99 4.42 -3.04
N GLY A 103 1.19 3.67 -1.96
CA GLY A 103 2.43 2.92 -1.72
C GLY A 103 2.47 1.62 -2.53
N ASP A 104 3.59 1.36 -3.20
CA ASP A 104 3.77 0.15 -4.03
C ASP A 104 4.06 -1.10 -3.20
N LEU A 105 4.69 -0.97 -2.02
CA LEU A 105 5.16 -2.13 -1.24
C LEU A 105 4.06 -2.78 -0.40
N ALA A 106 3.15 -2.00 0.17
CA ALA A 106 2.14 -2.50 1.09
C ALA A 106 1.39 -3.75 0.59
N PRO A 107 0.85 -3.80 -0.64
CA PRO A 107 0.15 -5.01 -1.10
C PRO A 107 1.06 -6.23 -1.19
N SER A 108 2.35 -6.05 -1.50
CA SER A 108 3.31 -7.16 -1.54
C SER A 108 3.63 -7.68 -0.14
N LEU A 109 3.70 -6.79 0.85
CA LEU A 109 3.89 -7.19 2.25
C LEU A 109 2.66 -7.92 2.79
N MET A 110 1.44 -7.48 2.44
CA MET A 110 0.17 -8.10 2.84
C MET A 110 0.05 -9.53 2.31
N VAL A 111 0.28 -9.74 1.01
CA VAL A 111 0.16 -11.09 0.43
C VAL A 111 1.28 -12.06 0.86
N LEU A 112 2.34 -11.55 1.47
CA LEU A 112 3.39 -12.35 2.14
C LEU A 112 3.13 -12.52 3.63
N GLU A 113 1.96 -12.09 4.12
CA GLU A 113 1.52 -12.21 5.51
C GLU A 113 2.49 -11.51 6.49
N GLY A 114 2.98 -10.33 6.08
CA GLY A 114 3.93 -9.54 6.84
C GLY A 114 3.37 -9.02 8.15
N THR A 115 4.23 -8.90 9.16
CA THR A 115 3.95 -8.30 10.47
C THR A 115 4.79 -7.05 10.64
N ILE A 116 4.15 -5.91 10.91
CA ILE A 116 4.80 -4.64 11.22
C ILE A 116 5.13 -4.60 12.72
N HIS A 117 6.37 -4.25 13.02
CA HIS A 117 6.83 -3.99 14.39
C HIS A 117 6.97 -2.49 14.58
N ILE A 118 6.35 -1.98 15.63
CA ILE A 118 6.31 -0.57 16.02
C ILE A 118 6.99 -0.42 17.38
N ILE A 119 7.69 0.69 17.57
CA ILE A 119 8.23 1.09 18.86
C ILE A 119 7.86 2.54 19.15
N GLY A 120 7.59 2.84 20.40
CA GLY A 120 7.25 4.17 20.89
C GLY A 120 7.40 4.29 22.40
N PRO A 121 6.92 5.40 22.98
CA PRO A 121 7.06 5.67 24.42
C PRO A 121 6.47 4.59 25.34
N ASN A 122 5.43 3.89 24.86
CA ASN A 122 4.74 2.83 25.60
C ASN A 122 5.35 1.43 25.37
N GLY A 123 6.51 1.34 24.72
CA GLY A 123 7.19 0.09 24.39
C GLY A 123 6.88 -0.44 23.00
N PRO A 124 7.37 -1.65 22.69
CA PRO A 124 7.16 -2.27 21.38
C PRO A 124 5.78 -2.91 21.26
N ARG A 125 5.21 -2.86 20.06
CA ARG A 125 4.02 -3.62 19.66
C ARG A 125 4.12 -4.08 18.22
N SER A 126 3.35 -5.08 17.84
CA SER A 126 3.32 -5.61 16.48
C SER A 126 1.90 -5.95 16.04
N LEU A 127 1.66 -5.87 14.74
CA LEU A 127 0.37 -6.19 14.13
C LEU A 127 0.57 -6.63 12.67
N PRO A 128 -0.37 -7.38 12.09
CA PRO A 128 -0.38 -7.67 10.66
C PRO A 128 -0.35 -6.40 9.82
N VAL A 129 0.27 -6.46 8.64
CA VAL A 129 0.31 -5.29 7.71
C VAL A 129 -1.09 -4.80 7.38
N ASP A 130 -2.07 -5.70 7.28
CA ASP A 130 -3.47 -5.39 6.95
C ASP A 130 -4.13 -4.47 8.00
N GLU A 131 -3.73 -4.61 9.26
CA GLU A 131 -4.28 -3.85 10.38
C GLU A 131 -3.58 -2.50 10.62
N PHE A 132 -2.50 -2.24 9.88
CA PHE A 132 -1.72 -1.01 10.04
C PHE A 132 -2.42 0.22 9.46
N PHE A 133 -3.20 0.07 8.40
CA PHE A 133 -3.83 1.17 7.68
C PHE A 133 -5.23 1.47 8.18
N GLN A 134 -5.63 2.75 8.13
CA GLN A 134 -6.97 3.20 8.48
C GLN A 134 -7.69 3.76 7.27
N LEU A 135 -8.97 3.44 7.12
CA LEU A 135 -9.81 3.89 6.00
C LEU A 135 -10.17 5.39 6.12
N ASP A 136 -9.15 6.20 6.32
CA ASP A 136 -9.23 7.66 6.35
C ASP A 136 -7.93 8.26 5.80
N GLY A 137 -8.06 9.12 4.81
CA GLY A 137 -6.90 9.78 4.21
C GLY A 137 -6.19 10.78 5.13
N ILE A 138 -6.77 11.17 6.26
CA ILE A 138 -6.14 12.01 7.30
C ILE A 138 -5.44 11.14 8.30
N THR A 139 -6.18 10.28 9.01
CA THR A 139 -5.65 9.31 9.97
C THR A 139 -5.29 8.02 9.25
N ARG A 140 -4.30 8.06 8.39
CA ARG A 140 -3.97 7.02 7.40
C ARG A 140 -3.42 5.71 7.97
N ASN A 141 -2.95 5.70 9.22
CA ASN A 141 -2.40 4.51 9.89
C ASN A 141 -2.57 4.58 11.41
N VAL A 142 -2.23 3.49 12.09
CA VAL A 142 -2.42 3.31 13.54
C VAL A 142 -1.27 3.84 14.41
N LEU A 143 -0.27 4.50 13.84
CA LEU A 143 0.82 5.09 14.60
C LEU A 143 0.31 6.19 15.52
N GLN A 144 0.72 6.14 16.78
CA GLN A 144 0.48 7.16 17.78
C GLN A 144 1.64 8.15 17.84
N GLU A 145 1.43 9.25 18.54
CA GLU A 145 2.50 10.24 18.75
C GLU A 145 3.74 9.60 19.39
N GLY A 146 4.90 9.83 18.79
CA GLY A 146 6.17 9.25 19.22
C GLY A 146 6.41 7.80 18.80
N GLU A 147 5.48 7.16 18.09
CA GLU A 147 5.69 5.83 17.53
C GLU A 147 6.30 5.88 16.12
N PHE A 148 7.10 4.87 15.79
CA PHE A 148 7.61 4.65 14.45
C PHE A 148 7.71 3.16 14.10
N VAL A 149 7.66 2.86 12.82
CA VAL A 149 7.86 1.50 12.30
C VAL A 149 9.33 1.13 12.44
N LEU A 150 9.60 0.01 13.11
CA LEU A 150 10.95 -0.52 13.31
C LEU A 150 11.36 -1.45 12.16
N LYS A 151 10.50 -2.38 11.82
CA LYS A 151 10.73 -3.41 10.78
C LYS A 151 9.45 -4.11 10.37
N VAL A 152 9.54 -4.89 9.30
CA VAL A 152 8.54 -5.89 8.91
C VAL A 152 9.18 -7.27 8.96
N THR A 153 8.48 -8.24 9.55
CA THR A 153 8.89 -9.66 9.54
C THR A 153 7.91 -10.49 8.72
N PHE A 154 8.36 -11.64 8.24
CA PHE A 154 7.58 -12.57 7.44
C PHE A 154 7.63 -13.97 8.06
N PRO A 155 6.54 -14.76 7.97
CA PRO A 155 6.54 -16.14 8.41
C PRO A 155 7.50 -16.98 7.55
N GLU A 156 7.96 -18.12 8.09
CA GLU A 156 8.93 -18.98 7.38
C GLU A 156 8.41 -19.47 6.03
N ASN A 157 7.11 -19.76 5.93
CA ASN A 157 6.49 -20.22 4.69
C ASN A 157 6.38 -19.13 3.61
N ALA A 158 6.61 -17.86 3.94
CA ALA A 158 6.64 -16.78 2.94
C ALA A 158 7.73 -17.03 1.89
N ALA A 159 8.87 -17.62 2.27
CA ALA A 159 9.94 -17.97 1.34
C ALA A 159 9.52 -18.99 0.27
N ASN A 160 8.49 -19.80 0.53
CA ASN A 160 7.98 -20.81 -0.39
C ASN A 160 6.90 -20.27 -1.34
N ARG A 161 6.47 -19.03 -1.14
CA ARG A 161 5.47 -18.39 -1.99
C ARG A 161 6.11 -17.88 -3.28
N THR A 162 5.39 -17.98 -4.36
CA THR A 162 5.69 -17.22 -5.58
C THR A 162 4.67 -16.10 -5.71
N GLY A 163 4.95 -15.07 -6.49
CA GLY A 163 4.03 -13.95 -6.59
C GLY A 163 4.36 -12.99 -7.72
N SER A 164 3.45 -12.05 -7.92
CA SER A 164 3.57 -11.02 -8.94
C SER A 164 3.02 -9.69 -8.41
N TYR A 165 3.67 -8.58 -8.77
CA TYR A 165 3.16 -7.24 -8.58
C TYR A 165 2.99 -6.55 -9.93
N LYS A 166 1.81 -6.02 -10.19
CA LYS A 166 1.48 -5.23 -11.38
C LYS A 166 1.05 -3.84 -10.96
N LYS A 167 1.50 -2.84 -11.70
CA LYS A 167 1.24 -1.42 -11.47
C LYS A 167 0.71 -0.76 -12.73
N LEU A 168 -0.46 -0.17 -12.64
CA LEU A 168 -0.98 0.79 -13.60
C LEU A 168 -0.48 2.18 -13.23
N ARG A 169 0.07 2.92 -14.18
CA ARG A 169 0.54 4.30 -14.02
C ARG A 169 0.39 5.05 -15.34
N VAL A 170 0.43 6.37 -15.30
CA VAL A 170 0.28 7.20 -16.50
C VAL A 170 1.55 7.16 -17.36
N ARG A 171 2.72 7.26 -16.74
CA ARG A 171 4.04 7.20 -17.41
C ARG A 171 4.83 5.97 -16.97
N GLU A 172 5.82 5.58 -17.74
CA GLU A 172 6.63 4.39 -17.46
C GLU A 172 7.56 4.55 -16.24
N SER A 173 7.83 5.76 -15.78
CA SER A 173 8.63 6.05 -14.60
C SER A 173 8.09 7.24 -13.81
N TRP A 174 8.56 7.42 -12.56
CA TRP A 174 8.28 8.53 -11.65
C TRP A 174 6.86 8.56 -11.05
N ASP A 175 5.90 7.93 -11.67
CA ASP A 175 4.51 8.02 -11.23
C ASP A 175 4.23 7.12 -10.02
N PHE A 176 3.34 7.61 -9.15
CA PHE A 176 2.63 6.76 -8.20
C PHE A 176 1.71 5.78 -8.94
N PRO A 177 1.34 4.65 -8.32
CA PRO A 177 0.32 3.78 -8.90
C PRO A 177 -1.03 4.48 -8.98
N GLU A 178 -1.71 4.33 -10.09
CA GLU A 178 -3.15 4.61 -10.25
C GLU A 178 -4.00 3.41 -9.86
N ALA A 179 -3.43 2.21 -10.01
CA ALA A 179 -3.85 0.95 -9.43
C ALA A 179 -2.62 0.03 -9.31
N GLY A 180 -2.55 -0.74 -8.25
CA GLY A 180 -1.53 -1.76 -8.07
C GLY A 180 -2.14 -3.02 -7.49
N VAL A 181 -1.70 -4.19 -7.98
CA VAL A 181 -2.17 -5.49 -7.47
C VAL A 181 -0.97 -6.39 -7.23
N ALA A 182 -0.90 -6.93 -6.02
CA ALA A 182 0.00 -8.02 -5.65
C ALA A 182 -0.80 -9.32 -5.50
N SER A 183 -0.22 -10.41 -5.94
CA SER A 183 -0.71 -11.75 -5.65
C SER A 183 0.43 -12.65 -5.23
N SER A 184 0.16 -13.61 -4.35
CA SER A 184 1.11 -14.67 -3.98
C SER A 184 0.40 -15.98 -3.74
N TRP A 185 1.10 -17.09 -3.96
CA TRP A 185 0.62 -18.43 -3.71
C TRP A 185 1.78 -19.40 -3.48
N ILE A 186 1.53 -20.53 -2.85
CA ILE A 186 2.47 -21.64 -2.77
C ILE A 186 2.24 -22.53 -4.01
N PRO A 187 3.29 -22.82 -4.80
CA PRO A 187 3.16 -23.68 -5.97
C PRO A 187 2.51 -25.03 -5.64
N GLY A 188 1.47 -25.38 -6.40
CA GLY A 188 0.71 -26.63 -6.19
C GLY A 188 -0.42 -26.52 -5.16
N ASP A 189 -0.53 -25.41 -4.42
CA ASP A 189 -1.60 -25.17 -3.44
C ASP A 189 -2.43 -23.94 -3.77
N PRO A 190 -3.54 -24.09 -4.52
CA PRO A 190 -4.44 -22.97 -4.81
C PRO A 190 -5.07 -22.32 -3.56
N SER A 191 -5.23 -23.05 -2.45
CA SER A 191 -5.81 -22.51 -1.22
C SER A 191 -4.92 -21.48 -0.54
N SER A 192 -3.64 -21.46 -0.88
CA SER A 192 -2.68 -20.48 -0.40
C SER A 192 -2.74 -19.13 -1.13
N LEU A 193 -3.59 -18.97 -2.15
CA LEU A 193 -3.71 -17.72 -2.91
C LEU A 193 -4.03 -16.54 -1.98
N ARG A 194 -3.25 -15.46 -2.15
CA ARG A 194 -3.49 -14.17 -1.51
C ARG A 194 -3.47 -13.08 -2.57
N VAL A 195 -4.37 -12.14 -2.46
CA VAL A 195 -4.45 -10.99 -3.38
C VAL A 195 -4.63 -9.71 -2.55
N ALA A 196 -3.91 -8.66 -2.91
CA ALA A 196 -4.07 -7.34 -2.32
C ALA A 196 -3.90 -6.26 -3.38
N SER A 197 -4.61 -5.15 -3.21
CA SER A 197 -4.55 -4.00 -4.10
C SER A 197 -4.10 -2.73 -3.40
N THR A 198 -3.64 -1.75 -4.15
CA THR A 198 -3.27 -0.41 -3.68
C THR A 198 -3.69 0.65 -4.69
N ALA A 199 -3.67 1.90 -4.26
CA ALA A 199 -3.98 3.08 -5.06
C ALA A 199 -5.44 3.19 -5.52
N LEU A 200 -6.36 2.49 -4.90
CA LEU A 200 -7.78 2.49 -5.24
C LEU A 200 -8.64 3.17 -4.17
N GLU A 201 -8.21 3.10 -2.91
CA GLU A 201 -8.89 3.64 -1.73
C GLU A 201 -7.87 4.32 -0.79
N SER A 202 -8.31 4.79 0.37
CA SER A 202 -7.43 5.42 1.37
C SER A 202 -6.48 4.41 2.05
N ILE A 203 -6.71 3.11 1.83
CA ILE A 203 -5.88 2.00 2.31
C ILE A 203 -5.46 1.09 1.16
N PRO A 204 -4.36 0.35 1.28
CA PRO A 204 -4.20 -0.89 0.53
C PRO A 204 -5.23 -1.90 1.06
N ARG A 205 -5.82 -2.70 0.19
CA ARG A 205 -6.89 -3.64 0.55
C ARG A 205 -6.45 -5.07 0.30
N SER A 206 -6.61 -5.92 1.31
CA SER A 206 -6.59 -7.37 1.15
C SER A 206 -7.92 -7.87 0.59
N HIS A 207 -7.88 -8.91 -0.23
CA HIS A 207 -9.04 -9.52 -0.86
C HIS A 207 -9.26 -10.96 -0.38
N HIS A 208 -9.04 -11.20 0.92
CA HIS A 208 -9.25 -12.53 1.53
C HIS A 208 -10.71 -13.00 1.37
N GLU A 209 -11.66 -12.11 1.62
CA GLU A 209 -13.09 -12.45 1.56
C GLU A 209 -13.50 -12.91 0.17
N GLU A 210 -13.02 -12.25 -0.89
CA GLU A 210 -13.32 -12.61 -2.26
C GLU A 210 -12.63 -13.93 -2.66
N VAL A 211 -11.39 -14.15 -2.21
CA VAL A 211 -10.65 -15.39 -2.45
C VAL A 211 -11.34 -16.57 -1.75
N ASP A 212 -11.67 -16.42 -0.47
CA ASP A 212 -12.29 -17.47 0.34
C ASP A 212 -13.71 -17.81 -0.14
N ALA A 213 -14.49 -16.80 -0.55
CA ALA A 213 -15.86 -16.99 -1.02
C ALA A 213 -15.95 -17.79 -2.33
N LEU A 214 -14.97 -17.67 -3.21
CA LEU A 214 -14.95 -18.36 -4.49
C LEU A 214 -14.27 -19.73 -4.42
N GLY A 215 -13.59 -20.02 -3.31
CA GLY A 215 -12.79 -21.23 -3.18
C GLY A 215 -11.48 -21.15 -3.94
N SER A 216 -10.77 -22.27 -4.07
CA SER A 216 -9.37 -22.29 -4.48
C SER A 216 -9.16 -23.09 -5.77
N SER A 217 -8.90 -22.39 -6.87
CA SER A 217 -8.58 -22.98 -8.16
C SER A 217 -7.71 -22.02 -8.99
N PHE A 218 -6.86 -22.57 -9.84
CA PHE A 218 -6.12 -21.80 -10.84
C PHE A 218 -6.71 -21.90 -12.26
N SER A 219 -7.96 -22.36 -12.41
CA SER A 219 -8.61 -22.34 -13.71
C SER A 219 -8.82 -20.92 -14.21
N LYS A 220 -8.87 -20.72 -15.52
CA LYS A 220 -9.10 -19.38 -16.13
C LYS A 220 -10.46 -18.81 -15.71
N GLU A 221 -11.48 -19.66 -15.65
CA GLU A 221 -12.84 -19.31 -15.25
C GLU A 221 -12.86 -18.81 -13.82
N HIS A 222 -12.18 -19.51 -12.91
CA HIS A 222 -12.09 -19.13 -11.51
C HIS A 222 -11.36 -17.78 -11.33
N ILE A 223 -10.21 -17.60 -11.99
CA ILE A 223 -9.46 -16.34 -11.95
C ILE A 223 -10.29 -15.17 -12.52
N SER A 224 -11.08 -15.41 -13.57
CA SER A 224 -11.99 -14.39 -14.12
C SER A 224 -13.08 -14.00 -13.11
N GLN A 225 -13.72 -14.98 -12.47
CA GLN A 225 -14.74 -14.75 -11.44
C GLN A 225 -14.17 -14.00 -10.24
N LEU A 226 -12.97 -14.38 -9.77
CA LEU A 226 -12.27 -13.69 -8.68
C LEU A 226 -11.97 -12.23 -9.06
N SER A 227 -11.48 -11.99 -10.28
CA SER A 227 -11.21 -10.62 -10.76
C SER A 227 -12.48 -9.78 -10.78
N GLU A 228 -13.61 -10.33 -11.23
CA GLU A 228 -14.90 -9.64 -11.22
C GLU A 228 -15.40 -9.35 -9.80
N ALA A 229 -15.22 -10.29 -8.85
CA ALA A 229 -15.59 -10.10 -7.46
C ALA A 229 -14.77 -8.95 -6.83
N ILE A 230 -13.45 -8.95 -7.04
CA ILE A 230 -12.55 -7.89 -6.58
C ILE A 230 -12.93 -6.54 -7.20
N MET A 231 -13.19 -6.49 -8.52
CA MET A 231 -13.63 -5.25 -9.18
C MET A 231 -14.94 -4.70 -8.62
N LYS A 232 -15.83 -5.55 -8.13
CA LYS A 232 -17.08 -5.11 -7.48
C LYS A 232 -16.87 -4.58 -6.07
N SER A 233 -15.91 -5.12 -5.33
CA SER A 233 -15.64 -4.73 -3.93
C SER A 233 -14.88 -3.40 -3.81
N ILE A 234 -13.98 -3.08 -4.76
CA ILE A 234 -13.19 -1.83 -4.75
C ILE A 234 -14.01 -0.62 -5.20
N LYS A 235 -13.78 0.53 -4.56
CA LYS A 235 -14.53 1.78 -4.78
C LYS A 235 -13.61 2.98 -5.03
N PRO A 236 -12.84 3.00 -6.13
CA PRO A 236 -12.00 4.15 -6.44
C PRO A 236 -12.87 5.38 -6.71
N VAL A 237 -12.39 6.54 -6.27
CA VAL A 237 -13.05 7.83 -6.47
C VAL A 237 -12.24 8.71 -7.45
N ASN A 238 -12.84 9.78 -7.93
CA ASN A 238 -12.21 10.67 -8.91
C ASN A 238 -11.28 11.69 -8.22
N ASN A 239 -10.13 11.23 -7.77
CA ASN A 239 -9.18 12.02 -6.99
C ASN A 239 -7.71 11.86 -7.41
N THR A 240 -7.44 11.14 -8.48
CA THR A 240 -6.11 10.94 -9.08
C THR A 240 -6.16 11.15 -10.60
N ALA A 241 -5.08 10.88 -11.34
CA ALA A 241 -4.97 11.22 -12.76
C ALA A 241 -5.94 10.43 -13.65
N LEU A 242 -6.19 9.17 -13.33
CA LEU A 242 -7.07 8.32 -14.14
C LEU A 242 -8.47 8.21 -13.52
N PRO A 243 -9.54 8.23 -14.33
CA PRO A 243 -10.90 8.11 -13.83
C PRO A 243 -11.16 6.74 -13.21
N PRO A 244 -12.10 6.64 -12.23
CA PRO A 244 -12.39 5.40 -11.51
C PRO A 244 -12.66 4.19 -12.39
N ARG A 245 -13.39 4.37 -13.49
CA ARG A 245 -13.71 3.30 -14.45
C ARG A 245 -12.49 2.69 -15.13
N TYR A 246 -11.39 3.45 -15.23
CA TYR A 246 -10.14 2.99 -15.85
C TYR A 246 -9.22 2.30 -14.85
N ARG A 247 -9.40 2.62 -13.56
CA ARG A 247 -8.62 2.05 -12.43
C ARG A 247 -9.21 0.75 -11.90
N LYS A 248 -10.45 0.42 -12.23
CA LYS A 248 -11.09 -0.86 -12.01
C LYS A 248 -10.74 -1.87 -13.09
#